data_603c50e090471720f748c0c2db7e28fc
#
_entry.id   603c50e090471720f748c0c2db7e28fc
#
_cell.length_a   1.000
_cell.length_b   1.000
_cell.length_c   1.000
_cell.angle_alpha   90.00
_cell.angle_beta   90.00
_cell.angle_gamma   90.00
#
_symmetry.space_group_name_H-M   'P 1'
#
loop_
_entity.id
_entity.type
_entity.pdbx_description
1 polymer ?
#
loop_
_entity_poly.entity_id
_entity_poly.type
_entity_poly.pdbx_seq_one_letter_code
_entity_poly.pdbx_strand_id
1 'polypeptide(L)'
;MMIPIELRQVQITLNAPIGTLTEARRQRILTELEGAFTPQAVPFQGAFALVNHASREALFLTDAQLQYTAEGEVHFSPSRTEDLLGRVRDVLLLDDRFPFIMQVIGHKDANGSAFERTVDAFTPLPPITMRQYFPGLRGLGLRITFEQAPYVCDLRIEPLFSDPAYFYIQFNAGSQQTMLSLARIVEDAGDWINRLQGEMNSIIEEMLGG
;
A
#
# COMPACT_ATOMS: atom_id res chain seq x y z
N MET A 1 10.81 -24.06 -4.15
CA MET A 1 9.89 -23.53 -3.09
C MET A 1 9.64 -22.08 -3.44
N MET A 2 8.38 -21.64 -3.53
CA MET A 2 8.04 -20.25 -3.85
C MET A 2 8.48 -19.32 -2.71
N ILE A 3 9.24 -18.26 -3.05
CA ILE A 3 9.70 -17.26 -2.09
C ILE A 3 8.53 -16.31 -1.80
N PRO A 4 8.13 -16.09 -0.53
CA PRO A 4 7.00 -15.25 -0.21
C PRO A 4 7.29 -13.77 -0.49
N ILE A 5 6.23 -12.99 -0.74
CA ILE A 5 6.27 -11.54 -0.70
C ILE A 5 6.05 -11.13 0.76
N GLU A 6 7.04 -10.48 1.36
CA GLU A 6 6.95 -9.91 2.70
C GLU A 6 6.31 -8.52 2.62
N LEU A 7 5.17 -8.35 3.25
CA LEU A 7 4.49 -7.06 3.28
C LEU A 7 5.28 -6.06 4.13
N ARG A 8 5.50 -4.87 3.58
CA ARG A 8 6.22 -3.76 4.23
C ARG A 8 5.32 -2.57 4.51
N GLN A 9 4.29 -2.39 3.71
CA GLN A 9 3.29 -1.34 3.91
C GLN A 9 1.96 -1.74 3.32
N VAL A 10 0.89 -1.42 4.04
CA VAL A 10 -0.49 -1.41 3.52
C VAL A 10 -1.07 -0.03 3.80
N GLN A 11 -1.59 0.61 2.78
CA GLN A 11 -2.23 1.91 2.87
C GLN A 11 -3.63 1.84 2.25
N ILE A 12 -4.62 2.40 2.93
CA ILE A 12 -5.98 2.60 2.43
C ILE A 12 -6.29 4.08 2.53
N THR A 13 -6.61 4.70 1.40
CA THR A 13 -7.01 6.11 1.33
C THR A 13 -8.47 6.19 0.92
N LEU A 14 -9.30 6.74 1.77
CA LEU A 14 -10.71 7.03 1.54
C LEU A 14 -10.85 8.50 1.16
N ASN A 15 -11.41 8.78 -0.01
CA ASN A 15 -11.76 10.15 -0.40
C ASN A 15 -13.12 10.50 0.22
N ALA A 16 -13.14 11.44 1.14
CA ALA A 16 -14.31 11.82 1.90
C ALA A 16 -14.34 13.33 2.17
N PRO A 17 -15.50 13.98 2.12
CA PRO A 17 -15.63 15.41 2.42
C PRO A 17 -15.58 15.63 3.94
N ILE A 18 -14.41 15.50 4.53
CA ILE A 18 -14.20 15.64 5.98
C ILE A 18 -14.45 17.09 6.43
N GLY A 19 -14.06 18.06 5.60
CA GLY A 19 -14.12 19.47 5.94
C GLY A 19 -13.11 19.86 7.04
N THR A 20 -13.25 21.04 7.59
CA THR A 20 -12.27 21.59 8.55
C THR A 20 -12.13 20.72 9.80
N LEU A 21 -10.91 20.28 10.06
CA LEU A 21 -10.52 19.57 11.29
C LEU A 21 -10.25 20.56 12.43
N THR A 22 -11.34 21.04 13.05
CA THR A 22 -11.26 21.90 14.23
C THR A 22 -10.62 21.18 15.42
N GLU A 23 -10.10 21.90 16.38
CA GLU A 23 -9.51 21.32 17.60
C GLU A 23 -10.51 20.40 18.32
N ALA A 24 -11.78 20.80 18.42
CA ALA A 24 -12.82 19.97 19.02
C ALA A 24 -13.03 18.63 18.29
N ARG A 25 -12.95 18.61 16.94
CA ARG A 25 -13.04 17.37 16.16
C ARG A 25 -11.81 16.48 16.35
N ARG A 26 -10.61 17.08 16.41
CA ARG A 26 -9.35 16.36 16.69
C ARG A 26 -9.39 15.69 18.05
N GLN A 27 -9.84 16.42 19.08
CA GLN A 27 -9.97 15.88 20.44
C GLN A 27 -11.00 14.73 20.53
N ARG A 28 -12.12 14.81 19.79
CA ARG A 28 -13.08 13.70 19.71
C ARG A 28 -12.46 12.45 19.10
N ILE A 29 -11.69 12.59 18.00
CA ILE A 29 -10.99 11.45 17.37
C ILE A 29 -10.02 10.83 18.38
N LEU A 30 -9.21 11.64 19.10
CA LEU A 30 -8.27 11.12 20.10
C LEU A 30 -8.98 10.38 21.23
N THR A 31 -10.10 10.92 21.71
CA THR A 31 -10.90 10.28 22.77
C THR A 31 -11.45 8.94 22.29
N GLU A 32 -11.97 8.89 21.06
CA GLU A 32 -12.53 7.67 20.47
C GLU A 32 -11.47 6.58 20.28
N LEU A 33 -10.25 6.97 19.95
CA LEU A 33 -9.14 6.03 19.76
C LEU A 33 -8.46 5.61 21.10
N GLU A 34 -9.02 6.01 22.24
CA GLU A 34 -8.65 5.57 23.60
C GLU A 34 -7.16 5.74 23.92
N GLY A 35 -6.52 6.76 23.36
CA GLY A 35 -5.09 7.04 23.58
C GLY A 35 -4.12 6.05 22.92
N ALA A 36 -4.62 5.11 22.12
CA ALA A 36 -3.77 4.19 21.37
C ALA A 36 -2.93 4.91 20.29
N PHE A 37 -3.39 6.10 19.87
CA PHE A 37 -2.74 6.92 18.87
C PHE A 37 -2.27 8.25 19.48
N THR A 38 -1.11 8.73 19.05
CA THR A 38 -0.54 10.02 19.47
C THR A 38 -0.47 11.00 18.29
N PRO A 39 -0.82 12.28 18.48
CA PRO A 39 -0.70 13.30 17.44
C PRO A 39 0.75 13.47 17.00
N GLN A 40 0.95 13.61 15.69
CA GLN A 40 2.23 13.95 15.09
C GLN A 40 2.17 15.31 14.42
N ALA A 41 3.27 16.06 14.50
CA ALA A 41 3.39 17.32 13.77
C ALA A 41 3.45 17.05 12.26
N VAL A 42 2.62 17.76 11.50
CA VAL A 42 2.60 17.69 10.04
C VAL A 42 2.91 19.06 9.45
N PRO A 43 3.66 19.14 8.34
CA PRO A 43 4.03 20.42 7.72
C PRO A 43 2.87 21.11 6.98
N PHE A 44 1.71 20.47 6.88
CA PHE A 44 0.56 20.97 6.13
C PHE A 44 -0.50 21.55 7.06
N GLN A 45 -0.91 22.80 6.81
CA GLN A 45 -2.04 23.40 7.50
C GLN A 45 -3.32 22.59 7.24
N GLY A 46 -4.13 22.39 8.30
CA GLY A 46 -5.41 21.68 8.20
C GLY A 46 -5.29 20.15 8.24
N ALA A 47 -4.11 19.57 8.08
CA ALA A 47 -3.92 18.15 8.24
C ALA A 47 -3.80 17.72 9.71
N PHE A 48 -4.11 16.45 9.98
CA PHE A 48 -4.00 15.83 11.28
C PHE A 48 -3.44 14.43 11.14
N ALA A 49 -2.30 14.17 11.74
CA ALA A 49 -1.67 12.85 11.73
C ALA A 49 -1.66 12.25 13.14
N LEU A 50 -1.92 10.97 13.19
CA LEU A 50 -1.96 10.15 14.40
C LEU A 50 -1.12 8.91 14.18
N VAL A 51 -0.29 8.54 15.12
CA VAL A 51 0.58 7.36 15.03
C VAL A 51 0.41 6.47 16.25
N ASN A 52 0.27 5.18 16.01
CA ASN A 52 0.41 4.14 17.02
C ASN A 52 1.77 3.45 16.80
N HIS A 53 2.75 3.80 17.63
CA HIS A 53 4.10 3.24 17.53
C HIS A 53 4.17 1.75 17.86
N ALA A 54 3.27 1.25 18.72
CA ALA A 54 3.27 -0.16 19.13
C ALA A 54 2.82 -1.09 17.98
N SER A 55 1.80 -0.70 17.24
CA SER A 55 1.29 -1.45 16.09
C SER A 55 1.86 -0.99 14.75
N ARG A 56 2.66 0.09 14.73
CA ARG A 56 3.19 0.74 13.52
C ARG A 56 2.08 1.16 12.55
N GLU A 57 1.00 1.65 13.10
CA GLU A 57 -0.14 2.15 12.33
C GLU A 57 -0.19 3.67 12.38
N ALA A 58 -0.65 4.28 11.31
CA ALA A 58 -0.87 5.72 11.25
C ALA A 58 -2.21 6.04 10.60
N LEU A 59 -2.80 7.14 11.04
CA LEU A 59 -3.94 7.78 10.42
C LEU A 59 -3.52 9.17 9.97
N PHE A 60 -3.84 9.52 8.74
CA PHE A 60 -3.62 10.85 8.21
C PHE A 60 -4.94 11.39 7.65
N LEU A 61 -5.34 12.55 8.16
CA LEU A 61 -6.59 13.20 7.83
C LEU A 61 -6.33 14.57 7.22
N THR A 62 -7.06 14.87 6.16
CA THR A 62 -7.17 16.22 5.59
C THR A 62 -8.65 16.62 5.54
N ASP A 63 -8.96 17.74 4.92
CA ASP A 63 -10.36 18.14 4.65
C ASP A 63 -11.09 17.25 3.63
N ALA A 64 -10.36 16.46 2.84
CA ALA A 64 -10.87 15.66 1.75
C ALA A 64 -10.52 14.16 1.80
N GLN A 65 -9.68 13.72 2.75
CA GLN A 65 -9.18 12.34 2.79
C GLN A 65 -8.99 11.83 4.21
N LEU A 66 -9.30 10.54 4.39
CA LEU A 66 -8.88 9.72 5.53
C LEU A 66 -7.98 8.60 5.01
N GLN A 67 -6.73 8.58 5.46
CA GLN A 67 -5.75 7.58 5.11
C GLN A 67 -5.37 6.76 6.34
N TYR A 68 -5.38 5.46 6.18
CA TYR A 68 -4.80 4.48 7.10
C TYR A 68 -3.52 3.94 6.49
N THR A 69 -2.48 3.75 7.31
CA THR A 69 -1.23 3.13 6.90
C THR A 69 -0.75 2.18 8.00
N ALA A 70 -0.32 0.98 7.63
CA ALA A 70 0.42 0.06 8.47
C ALA A 70 1.79 -0.19 7.83
N GLU A 71 2.87 -0.18 8.62
CA GLU A 71 4.26 -0.26 8.14
C GLU A 71 5.07 -1.32 8.88
N GLY A 72 6.18 -1.76 8.25
CA GLY A 72 7.10 -2.75 8.79
C GLY A 72 6.73 -4.17 8.38
N GLU A 73 6.79 -5.13 9.29
CA GLU A 73 6.25 -6.47 9.05
C GLU A 73 4.73 -6.42 9.26
N VAL A 74 4.00 -6.26 8.15
CA VAL A 74 2.56 -6.01 8.20
C VAL A 74 1.80 -7.33 8.23
N HIS A 75 1.00 -7.50 9.29
CA HIS A 75 -0.07 -8.50 9.36
C HIS A 75 -1.40 -7.78 9.24
N PHE A 76 -1.91 -7.64 8.02
CA PHE A 76 -3.15 -6.92 7.78
C PHE A 76 -4.35 -7.70 8.37
N SER A 77 -5.14 -7.01 9.19
CA SER A 77 -6.37 -7.55 9.79
C SER A 77 -7.56 -6.73 9.31
N PRO A 78 -8.38 -7.25 8.38
CA PRO A 78 -9.57 -6.55 7.89
C PRO A 78 -10.49 -6.07 9.02
N SER A 79 -10.86 -6.93 9.94
CA SER A 79 -11.80 -6.60 11.04
C SER A 79 -11.28 -5.47 11.94
N ARG A 80 -10.00 -5.49 12.28
CA ARG A 80 -9.38 -4.42 13.08
C ARG A 80 -9.31 -3.10 12.31
N THR A 81 -8.96 -3.14 11.03
CA THR A 81 -8.87 -1.95 10.19
C THR A 81 -10.26 -1.34 9.97
N GLU A 82 -11.28 -2.18 9.77
CA GLU A 82 -12.67 -1.75 9.66
C GLU A 82 -13.16 -1.07 10.95
N ASP A 83 -12.92 -1.68 12.11
CA ASP A 83 -13.28 -1.09 13.42
C ASP A 83 -12.61 0.27 13.60
N LEU A 84 -11.29 0.36 13.36
CA LEU A 84 -10.52 1.59 13.50
C LEU A 84 -11.05 2.72 12.59
N LEU A 85 -11.20 2.44 11.31
CA LEU A 85 -11.68 3.41 10.34
C LEU A 85 -13.16 3.76 10.57
N GLY A 86 -13.98 2.77 11.00
CA GLY A 86 -15.38 2.95 11.36
C GLY A 86 -15.54 3.94 12.51
N ARG A 87 -14.78 3.79 13.59
CA ARG A 87 -14.78 4.72 14.73
C ARG A 87 -14.43 6.14 14.29
N VAL A 88 -13.42 6.32 13.45
CA VAL A 88 -13.06 7.66 12.93
C VAL A 88 -14.15 8.23 12.03
N ARG A 89 -14.73 7.39 11.13
CA ARG A 89 -15.87 7.75 10.28
C ARG A 89 -17.04 8.27 11.11
N ASP A 90 -17.40 7.56 12.17
CA ASP A 90 -18.58 7.88 13.01
C ASP A 90 -18.35 9.18 13.79
N VAL A 91 -17.16 9.42 14.35
CA VAL A 91 -16.80 10.70 14.99
C VAL A 91 -16.90 11.87 14.01
N LEU A 92 -16.51 11.63 12.74
CA LEU A 92 -16.53 12.63 11.69
C LEU A 92 -17.89 12.80 11.03
N LEU A 93 -18.84 11.92 11.31
CA LEU A 93 -20.19 11.87 10.72
C LEU A 93 -20.13 11.75 9.18
N LEU A 94 -19.23 10.90 8.69
CA LEU A 94 -19.10 10.63 7.26
C LEU A 94 -20.08 9.56 6.80
N ASP A 95 -20.42 9.60 5.50
CA ASP A 95 -21.14 8.50 4.86
C ASP A 95 -20.38 7.19 4.97
N ASP A 96 -21.05 6.07 4.71
CA ASP A 96 -20.42 4.73 4.72
C ASP A 96 -19.83 4.31 3.37
N ARG A 97 -19.91 5.17 2.36
CA ARG A 97 -19.45 4.86 1.00
C ARG A 97 -18.42 5.85 0.51
N PHE A 98 -17.31 5.31 -0.02
CA PHE A 98 -16.15 6.09 -0.43
C PHE A 98 -15.60 5.64 -1.78
N PRO A 99 -15.16 6.59 -2.63
CA PRO A 99 -14.07 6.29 -3.56
C PRO A 99 -12.80 6.03 -2.76
N PHE A 100 -12.00 5.06 -3.18
CA PHE A 100 -10.80 4.71 -2.43
C PHE A 100 -9.63 4.31 -3.33
N ILE A 101 -8.45 4.32 -2.74
CA ILE A 101 -7.24 3.75 -3.30
C ILE A 101 -6.57 2.91 -2.20
N MET A 102 -6.23 1.69 -2.53
CA MET A 102 -5.37 0.83 -1.73
C MET A 102 -3.99 0.74 -2.38
N GLN A 103 -2.96 0.81 -1.56
CA GLN A 103 -1.58 0.52 -1.95
C GLN A 103 -0.99 -0.53 -1.02
N VAL A 104 -0.33 -1.51 -1.61
CA VAL A 104 0.45 -2.53 -0.88
C VAL A 104 1.87 -2.48 -1.39
N ILE A 105 2.83 -2.40 -0.48
CA ILE A 105 4.25 -2.51 -0.77
C ILE A 105 4.78 -3.77 -0.10
N GLY A 106 5.52 -4.56 -0.86
CA GLY A 106 6.19 -5.75 -0.38
C GLY A 106 7.62 -5.85 -0.91
N HIS A 107 8.41 -6.63 -0.21
CA HIS A 107 9.74 -7.04 -0.67
C HIS A 107 9.74 -8.54 -0.93
N LYS A 108 10.47 -8.96 -1.94
CA LYS A 108 10.64 -10.36 -2.31
C LYS A 108 12.11 -10.64 -2.53
N ASP A 109 12.65 -11.63 -1.82
CA ASP A 109 14.02 -12.09 -2.02
C ASP A 109 14.21 -12.56 -3.47
N ALA A 110 15.22 -12.04 -4.14
CA ALA A 110 15.55 -12.37 -5.52
C ALA A 110 16.33 -13.68 -5.65
N ASN A 111 16.71 -14.32 -4.56
CA ASN A 111 17.60 -15.47 -4.56
C ASN A 111 18.86 -15.22 -5.43
N GLY A 112 19.50 -14.05 -5.23
CA GLY A 112 20.61 -13.55 -5.99
C GLY A 112 20.50 -12.06 -6.30
N SER A 113 20.82 -11.67 -7.53
CA SER A 113 20.75 -10.29 -7.98
C SER A 113 19.40 -9.97 -8.64
N ALA A 114 18.59 -9.14 -8.03
CA ALA A 114 17.35 -8.67 -8.61
C ALA A 114 17.60 -7.91 -9.93
N PHE A 115 18.72 -7.19 -10.04
CA PHE A 115 19.12 -6.55 -11.30
C PHE A 115 19.32 -7.56 -12.42
N GLU A 116 20.10 -8.61 -12.21
CA GLU A 116 20.39 -9.59 -13.24
C GLU A 116 19.12 -10.33 -13.66
N ARG A 117 18.31 -10.76 -12.70
CA ARG A 117 17.03 -11.43 -12.98
C ARG A 117 16.07 -10.54 -13.78
N THR A 118 15.97 -9.25 -13.49
CA THR A 118 15.09 -8.36 -14.28
C THR A 118 15.64 -8.09 -15.68
N VAL A 119 16.95 -7.98 -15.83
CA VAL A 119 17.56 -7.83 -17.17
C VAL A 119 17.35 -9.09 -18.00
N ASP A 120 17.62 -10.26 -17.45
CA ASP A 120 17.46 -11.53 -18.15
C ASP A 120 15.98 -11.81 -18.51
N ALA A 121 15.04 -11.42 -17.64
CA ALA A 121 13.61 -11.62 -17.89
C ALA A 121 13.01 -10.65 -18.93
N PHE A 122 13.49 -9.38 -18.95
CA PHE A 122 12.83 -8.32 -19.71
C PHE A 122 13.60 -7.83 -20.93
N THR A 123 14.80 -8.35 -21.18
CA THR A 123 15.61 -7.96 -22.35
C THR A 123 16.41 -9.14 -22.91
N PRO A 124 16.63 -9.23 -24.23
CA PRO A 124 17.53 -10.19 -24.80
C PRO A 124 19.02 -9.84 -24.64
N LEU A 125 19.33 -8.67 -24.03
CA LEU A 125 20.69 -8.20 -23.85
C LEU A 125 21.25 -8.67 -22.51
N PRO A 126 22.49 -9.19 -22.46
CA PRO A 126 23.16 -9.55 -21.21
C PRO A 126 23.31 -8.34 -20.25
N PRO A 127 23.30 -8.56 -18.91
CA PRO A 127 23.46 -7.49 -17.92
C PRO A 127 24.70 -6.60 -18.14
N ILE A 128 25.82 -7.21 -18.56
CA ILE A 128 27.05 -6.47 -18.87
C ILE A 128 26.86 -5.50 -20.03
N THR A 129 26.17 -5.89 -21.07
CA THR A 129 25.86 -5.07 -22.24
C THR A 129 24.94 -3.92 -21.85
N MET A 130 23.92 -4.20 -21.05
CA MET A 130 23.01 -3.16 -20.55
C MET A 130 23.77 -2.10 -19.73
N ARG A 131 24.72 -2.50 -18.87
CA ARG A 131 25.54 -1.56 -18.10
C ARG A 131 26.49 -0.72 -18.96
N GLN A 132 26.93 -1.25 -20.11
CA GLN A 132 27.75 -0.50 -21.06
C GLN A 132 26.96 0.65 -21.72
N TYR A 133 25.72 0.38 -22.11
CA TYR A 133 24.86 1.42 -22.70
C TYR A 133 24.29 2.39 -21.68
N PHE A 134 24.04 1.90 -20.47
CA PHE A 134 23.43 2.69 -19.37
C PHE A 134 24.31 2.61 -18.12
N PRO A 135 25.43 3.38 -18.07
CA PRO A 135 26.28 3.42 -16.88
C PRO A 135 25.48 3.79 -15.63
N GLY A 136 25.60 2.99 -14.57
CA GLY A 136 24.84 3.20 -13.34
C GLY A 136 23.42 2.60 -13.35
N LEU A 137 23.03 1.85 -14.39
CA LEU A 137 21.78 1.10 -14.39
C LEU A 137 21.70 0.15 -13.19
N ARG A 138 20.64 0.26 -12.41
CA ARG A 138 20.40 -0.52 -11.18
C ARG A 138 19.34 -1.60 -11.36
N GLY A 139 18.65 -1.65 -12.48
CA GLY A 139 17.64 -2.65 -12.82
C GLY A 139 16.68 -2.18 -13.88
N LEU A 140 15.85 -3.10 -14.33
CA LEU A 140 14.67 -2.86 -15.13
C LEU A 140 13.44 -3.13 -14.27
N GLY A 141 12.36 -2.38 -14.48
CA GLY A 141 11.09 -2.58 -13.83
C GLY A 141 10.02 -3.06 -14.81
N LEU A 142 9.08 -3.83 -14.31
CA LEU A 142 7.84 -4.18 -15.00
C LEU A 142 6.68 -3.46 -14.35
N ARG A 143 5.78 -2.93 -15.17
CA ARG A 143 4.50 -2.38 -14.74
C ARG A 143 3.37 -3.05 -15.51
N ILE A 144 2.41 -3.61 -14.78
CA ILE A 144 1.22 -4.24 -15.32
C ILE A 144 0.01 -3.45 -14.83
N THR A 145 -0.78 -2.91 -15.76
CA THR A 145 -2.05 -2.27 -15.44
C THR A 145 -3.18 -3.11 -15.99
N PHE A 146 -4.21 -3.33 -15.19
CA PHE A 146 -5.38 -4.12 -15.59
C PHE A 146 -6.64 -3.64 -14.89
N GLU A 147 -7.79 -3.99 -15.46
CA GLU A 147 -9.08 -3.69 -14.90
C GLU A 147 -9.75 -4.97 -14.41
N GLN A 148 -10.25 -4.95 -13.20
CA GLN A 148 -11.13 -5.96 -12.63
C GLN A 148 -12.26 -5.24 -11.91
N ALA A 149 -13.36 -5.04 -12.60
CA ALA A 149 -14.47 -4.22 -12.11
C ALA A 149 -14.83 -4.54 -10.65
N PRO A 150 -14.98 -3.55 -9.78
CA PRO A 150 -14.95 -2.10 -10.06
C PRO A 150 -13.55 -1.44 -9.97
N TYR A 151 -12.46 -2.20 -9.98
CA TYR A 151 -11.09 -1.76 -9.71
C TYR A 151 -10.30 -1.49 -10.98
N VAL A 152 -9.46 -0.46 -10.91
CA VAL A 152 -8.27 -0.28 -11.75
C VAL A 152 -7.06 -0.65 -10.92
N CYS A 153 -6.27 -1.58 -11.43
CA CYS A 153 -5.13 -2.18 -10.75
C CYS A 153 -3.82 -1.83 -11.44
N ASP A 154 -2.76 -1.68 -10.65
CA ASP A 154 -1.41 -1.36 -11.11
C ASP A 154 -0.41 -2.16 -10.26
N LEU A 155 0.30 -3.09 -10.87
CA LEU A 155 1.37 -3.88 -10.26
C LEU A 155 2.71 -3.44 -10.82
N ARG A 156 3.67 -3.13 -9.95
CA ARG A 156 5.05 -2.81 -10.29
C ARG A 156 5.99 -3.78 -9.62
N ILE A 157 6.99 -4.21 -10.35
CA ILE A 157 8.04 -5.10 -9.91
C ILE A 157 9.36 -4.51 -10.39
N GLU A 158 10.26 -4.18 -9.48
CA GLU A 158 11.57 -3.61 -9.81
C GLU A 158 12.61 -4.01 -8.75
N PRO A 159 13.91 -3.98 -9.06
CA PRO A 159 14.94 -4.17 -8.05
C PRO A 159 14.83 -3.11 -6.95
N LEU A 160 14.98 -3.54 -5.68
CA LEU A 160 14.99 -2.62 -4.56
C LEU A 160 16.30 -1.84 -4.54
N PHE A 161 16.25 -0.52 -4.65
CA PHE A 161 17.45 0.33 -4.75
C PHE A 161 18.36 0.28 -3.51
N SER A 162 17.77 0.07 -2.35
CA SER A 162 18.52 0.01 -1.07
C SER A 162 19.17 -1.35 -0.83
N ASP A 163 18.66 -2.42 -1.46
CA ASP A 163 19.18 -3.77 -1.31
C ASP A 163 18.98 -4.57 -2.62
N PRO A 164 20.09 -4.81 -3.37
CA PRO A 164 20.01 -5.49 -4.66
C PRO A 164 19.64 -6.98 -4.59
N ALA A 165 19.58 -7.56 -3.40
CA ALA A 165 19.11 -8.93 -3.19
C ALA A 165 17.59 -9.06 -3.19
N TYR A 166 16.87 -7.93 -3.24
CA TYR A 166 15.41 -7.91 -3.16
C TYR A 166 14.75 -7.23 -4.35
N PHE A 167 13.55 -7.68 -4.68
CA PHE A 167 12.60 -6.93 -5.48
C PHE A 167 11.74 -6.04 -4.60
N TYR A 168 11.48 -4.83 -5.07
CA TYR A 168 10.40 -3.97 -4.63
C TYR A 168 9.15 -4.32 -5.43
N ILE A 169 8.06 -4.61 -4.73
CA ILE A 169 6.77 -4.93 -5.32
C ILE A 169 5.76 -3.92 -4.78
N GLN A 170 5.09 -3.21 -5.68
CA GLN A 170 4.01 -2.29 -5.34
C GLN A 170 2.75 -2.71 -6.10
N PHE A 171 1.68 -2.89 -5.37
CA PHE A 171 0.36 -3.14 -5.92
C PHE A 171 -0.59 -2.04 -5.50
N ASN A 172 -1.29 -1.46 -6.46
CA ASN A 172 -2.36 -0.49 -6.21
C ASN A 172 -3.66 -1.03 -6.78
N ALA A 173 -4.75 -0.85 -6.04
CA ALA A 173 -6.10 -1.06 -6.52
C ALA A 173 -6.98 0.10 -6.05
N GLY A 174 -7.83 0.62 -6.93
CA GLY A 174 -8.70 1.73 -6.57
C GLY A 174 -9.95 1.81 -7.41
N SER A 175 -10.97 2.42 -6.84
CA SER A 175 -12.22 2.74 -7.51
C SER A 175 -12.51 4.22 -7.35
N GLN A 176 -12.30 5.01 -8.41
CA GLN A 176 -12.64 6.43 -8.40
C GLN A 176 -14.09 6.71 -8.80
N GLN A 177 -14.69 5.78 -9.54
CA GLN A 177 -16.07 5.94 -10.09
C GLN A 177 -17.12 5.21 -9.28
N THR A 178 -16.75 4.19 -8.52
CA THR A 178 -17.67 3.40 -7.71
C THR A 178 -17.43 3.64 -6.24
N MET A 179 -18.47 4.06 -5.52
CA MET A 179 -18.41 4.22 -4.07
C MET A 179 -18.74 2.88 -3.41
N LEU A 180 -17.81 2.36 -2.62
CA LEU A 180 -17.97 1.12 -1.84
C LEU A 180 -18.15 1.43 -0.36
N SER A 181 -18.83 0.54 0.36
CA SER A 181 -18.91 0.63 1.82
C SER A 181 -17.54 0.38 2.45
N LEU A 182 -17.30 0.95 3.62
CA LEU A 182 -16.05 0.76 4.35
C LEU A 182 -15.75 -0.73 4.58
N ALA A 183 -16.75 -1.51 5.02
CA ALA A 183 -16.62 -2.95 5.21
C ALA A 183 -16.14 -3.65 3.94
N ARG A 184 -16.73 -3.31 2.79
CA ARG A 184 -16.37 -3.90 1.50
C ARG A 184 -14.95 -3.50 1.07
N ILE A 185 -14.55 -2.24 1.26
CA ILE A 185 -13.20 -1.75 0.94
C ILE A 185 -12.15 -2.54 1.72
N VAL A 186 -12.38 -2.75 3.01
CA VAL A 186 -11.41 -3.43 3.88
C VAL A 186 -11.36 -4.94 3.62
N GLU A 187 -12.51 -5.57 3.35
CA GLU A 187 -12.60 -6.97 2.91
C GLU A 187 -11.82 -7.18 1.60
N ASP A 188 -12.11 -6.37 0.59
CA ASP A 188 -11.44 -6.44 -0.71
C ASP A 188 -9.92 -6.17 -0.59
N ALA A 189 -9.50 -5.28 0.34
CA ALA A 189 -8.09 -5.08 0.62
C ALA A 189 -7.42 -6.36 1.13
N GLY A 190 -8.07 -7.10 2.03
CA GLY A 190 -7.62 -8.40 2.48
C GLY A 190 -7.50 -9.42 1.35
N ASP A 191 -8.50 -9.48 0.48
CA ASP A 191 -8.52 -10.38 -0.67
C ASP A 191 -7.39 -10.06 -1.67
N TRP A 192 -7.15 -8.78 -1.97
CA TRP A 192 -6.05 -8.36 -2.84
C TRP A 192 -4.69 -8.69 -2.24
N ILE A 193 -4.51 -8.53 -0.93
CA ILE A 193 -3.27 -8.91 -0.23
C ILE A 193 -3.04 -10.43 -0.35
N ASN A 194 -4.06 -11.23 -0.11
CA ASN A 194 -3.99 -12.69 -0.24
C ASN A 194 -3.65 -13.11 -1.68
N ARG A 195 -4.25 -12.47 -2.67
CA ARG A 195 -3.94 -12.71 -4.09
C ARG A 195 -2.51 -12.31 -4.45
N LEU A 196 -2.02 -11.17 -3.93
CA LEU A 196 -0.66 -10.73 -4.16
C LEU A 196 0.36 -11.74 -3.60
N GLN A 197 0.14 -12.23 -2.38
CA GLN A 197 1.02 -13.20 -1.73
C GLN A 197 0.91 -14.63 -2.31
N GLY A 198 -0.21 -14.97 -2.91
CA GLY A 198 -0.49 -16.28 -3.52
C GLY A 198 -0.34 -16.28 -5.03
N GLU A 199 -1.44 -16.08 -5.73
CA GLU A 199 -1.54 -16.22 -7.19
C GLU A 199 -0.58 -15.30 -7.95
N MET A 200 -0.57 -14.00 -7.63
CA MET A 200 0.30 -13.04 -8.30
C MET A 200 1.78 -13.32 -7.99
N ASN A 201 2.10 -13.75 -6.77
CA ASN A 201 3.47 -14.14 -6.43
C ASN A 201 3.97 -15.31 -7.28
N SER A 202 3.11 -16.29 -7.58
CA SER A 202 3.46 -17.40 -8.48
C SER A 202 3.76 -16.91 -9.91
N ILE A 203 2.94 -16.01 -10.42
CA ILE A 203 3.14 -15.41 -11.75
C ILE A 203 4.45 -14.59 -11.79
N ILE A 204 4.74 -13.83 -10.74
CA ILE A 204 5.99 -13.05 -10.62
C ILE A 204 7.21 -13.99 -10.65
N GLU A 205 7.16 -15.11 -9.92
CA GLU A 205 8.24 -16.11 -9.97
C GLU A 205 8.46 -16.67 -11.37
N GLU A 206 7.37 -17.06 -12.05
CA GLU A 206 7.45 -17.59 -13.40
C GLU A 206 8.03 -16.56 -14.38
N MET A 207 7.59 -15.30 -14.29
CA MET A 207 8.08 -14.21 -15.14
C MET A 207 9.56 -13.88 -14.90
N LEU A 208 10.05 -14.01 -13.68
CA LEU A 208 11.45 -13.73 -13.31
C LEU A 208 12.36 -14.95 -13.43
N GLY A 209 11.89 -16.08 -14.02
CA GLY A 209 12.67 -17.27 -14.27
C GLY A 209 13.01 -18.04 -12.99
N GLY A 210 12.02 -18.22 -12.11
CA GLY A 210 12.12 -18.98 -10.85
C GLY A 210 12.26 -20.48 -11.08
#